data_156770a692bbb3f53d57adef230064eb
#
_entry.id   156770a692bbb3f53d57adef230064eb
#
_cell.length_a   1.000
_cell.length_b   1.000
_cell.length_c   1.000
_cell.angle_alpha   90.00
_cell.angle_beta   90.00
_cell.angle_gamma   90.00
#
_symmetry.space_group_name_H-M   'P 1'
#
loop_
_entity.id
_entity.type
_entity.pdbx_description
1 polymer ?
#
loop_
_entity_poly.entity_id
_entity_poly.type
_entity_poly.pdbx_seq_one_letter_code
_entity_poly.pdbx_strand_id
1 'polypeptide(L)'
;MRPGDALLKRKVRSEFNKRELITEQLEVQVIHGVAYLSGDLRGTRARKIRDWKHELAIIESTIMTISGIRGIDNRIKCFDL
;
A
#
# COMPACT_ATOMS: atom_id res chain seq x y z
N MET A 1 2.14 19.06 -5.46
CA MET A 1 1.25 17.88 -5.60
C MET A 1 0.04 18.27 -6.45
N ARG A 2 -0.32 17.44 -7.41
CA ARG A 2 -1.52 17.66 -8.22
C ARG A 2 -2.76 17.30 -7.39
N PRO A 3 -3.90 17.98 -7.59
CA PRO A 3 -5.14 17.60 -6.88
C PRO A 3 -5.51 16.13 -7.06
N GLY A 4 -5.29 15.57 -8.25
CA GLY A 4 -5.54 14.14 -8.52
C GLY A 4 -4.64 13.21 -7.73
N ASP A 5 -3.43 13.61 -7.39
CA ASP A 5 -2.49 12.79 -6.61
C ASP A 5 -2.99 12.61 -5.18
N ALA A 6 -3.63 13.61 -4.60
CA ALA A 6 -4.21 13.50 -3.26
C ALA A 6 -5.33 12.45 -3.22
N LEU A 7 -6.17 12.43 -4.23
CA LEU A 7 -7.23 11.42 -4.35
C LEU A 7 -6.65 10.02 -4.56
N LEU A 8 -5.63 9.91 -5.41
CA LEU A 8 -4.97 8.64 -5.66
C LEU A 8 -4.27 8.10 -4.42
N LYS A 9 -3.65 8.97 -3.63
CA LYS A 9 -3.06 8.60 -2.35
C LYS A 9 -4.10 7.94 -1.43
N ARG A 10 -5.28 8.52 -1.33
CA ARG A 10 -6.37 7.97 -0.51
C ARG A 10 -6.83 6.62 -1.01
N LYS A 11 -6.94 6.45 -2.33
CA LYS A 11 -7.35 5.18 -2.93
C LYS A 11 -6.30 4.09 -2.69
N VAL A 12 -5.02 4.42 -2.83
CA VAL A 12 -3.92 3.49 -2.57
C VAL A 12 -3.93 3.05 -1.11
N ARG A 13 -4.02 4.01 -0.19
CA ARG A 13 -4.05 3.70 1.24
C ARG A 13 -5.25 2.83 1.61
N SER A 14 -6.39 3.06 0.99
CA SER A 14 -7.60 2.26 1.20
C SER A 14 -7.38 0.78 0.87
N GLU A 15 -6.57 0.45 -0.13
CA GLU A 15 -6.29 -0.93 -0.49
C GLU A 15 -5.54 -1.67 0.63
N PHE A 16 -4.64 -0.98 1.34
CA PHE A 16 -3.97 -1.57 2.51
C PHE A 16 -4.94 -1.75 3.68
N ASN A 17 -5.81 -0.77 3.91
CA ASN A 17 -6.76 -0.82 5.02
C ASN A 17 -7.79 -1.96 4.85
N LYS A 18 -8.18 -2.27 3.61
CA LYS A 18 -9.11 -3.36 3.31
C LYS A 18 -8.54 -4.74 3.67
N ARG A 19 -7.23 -4.86 3.80
CA ARG A 19 -6.55 -6.14 4.05
C ARG A 19 -6.40 -6.48 5.53
N GLU A 20 -6.97 -5.68 6.42
CA GLU A 20 -6.88 -5.89 7.87
C GLU A 20 -5.43 -5.91 8.38
N LEU A 21 -4.63 -4.96 7.92
CA LEU A 21 -3.25 -4.80 8.32
C LEU A 21 -3.09 -3.56 9.19
N ILE A 22 -2.04 -3.55 10.02
CA ILE A 22 -1.71 -2.37 10.83
C ILE A 22 -0.91 -1.41 9.95
N THR A 23 -1.48 -0.25 9.66
CA THR A 23 -0.94 0.72 8.71
C THR A 23 -0.50 2.04 9.37
N GLU A 24 -0.39 2.07 10.70
CA GLU A 24 -0.05 3.30 11.43
C GLU A 24 1.32 3.86 11.05
N GLN A 25 2.27 2.99 10.72
CA GLN A 25 3.63 3.37 10.34
C GLN A 25 3.85 3.30 8.82
N LEU A 26 2.78 3.15 8.05
CA LEU A 26 2.87 3.09 6.60
C LEU A 26 2.81 4.50 6.01
N GLU A 27 3.74 4.80 5.12
CA GLU A 27 3.79 6.05 4.37
C GLU A 27 3.40 5.79 2.92
N VAL A 28 2.46 6.57 2.42
CA VAL A 28 2.03 6.52 1.02
C VAL A 28 2.14 7.92 0.42
N GLN A 29 2.82 8.02 -0.71
CA GLN A 29 2.87 9.25 -1.51
C GLN A 29 2.56 8.90 -2.95
N VAL A 30 1.86 9.77 -3.64
CA VAL A 30 1.62 9.62 -5.08
C VAL A 30 2.13 10.89 -5.78
N ILE A 31 3.06 10.71 -6.70
CA ILE A 31 3.66 11.81 -7.46
C ILE A 31 3.63 11.41 -8.93
N HIS A 32 2.95 12.22 -9.74
CA HIS A 32 2.81 11.97 -11.19
C HIS A 32 2.34 10.55 -11.52
N GLY A 33 1.41 10.02 -10.71
CA GLY A 33 0.85 8.68 -10.92
C GLY A 33 1.70 7.52 -10.42
N VAL A 34 2.86 7.80 -9.81
CA VAL A 34 3.70 6.76 -9.20
C VAL A 34 3.41 6.72 -7.71
N ALA A 35 3.06 5.55 -7.21
CA ALA A 35 2.82 5.33 -5.78
C ALA A 35 4.14 4.98 -5.09
N TYR A 36 4.59 5.83 -4.18
CA TYR A 36 5.78 5.61 -3.37
C TYR A 36 5.34 5.10 -2.01
N LEU A 37 5.70 3.87 -1.71
CA LEU A 37 5.30 3.17 -0.49
C LEU A 37 6.53 2.93 0.38
N SER A 38 6.44 3.31 1.65
CA SER A 38 7.54 3.11 2.61
C SER A 38 6.99 2.94 4.01
N GLY A 39 7.87 2.74 4.98
CA GLY A 39 7.50 2.55 6.36
C GLY A 39 7.25 1.09 6.70
N ASP A 40 6.47 0.86 7.75
CA ASP A 40 6.24 -0.47 8.31
C ASP A 40 4.82 -0.94 8.10
N LEU A 41 4.68 -2.19 7.70
CA LEU A 41 3.40 -2.86 7.55
C LEU A 41 3.39 -4.09 8.44
N ARG A 42 2.36 -4.23 9.28
CA ARG A 42 2.29 -5.31 10.26
C ARG A 42 1.00 -6.11 10.09
N GLY A 43 1.10 -7.41 10.31
CA GLY A 43 -0.08 -8.26 10.42
C GLY A 43 -0.77 -8.04 11.76
N THR A 44 -2.02 -8.49 11.87
CA THR A 44 -2.77 -8.48 13.12
C THR A 44 -2.76 -9.86 13.78
N ARG A 45 -3.20 -9.95 15.03
CA ARG A 45 -3.37 -11.25 15.71
C ARG A 45 -4.43 -12.10 15.03
N ALA A 46 -5.47 -11.45 14.51
CA ALA A 46 -6.56 -12.14 13.82
C ALA A 46 -6.14 -12.62 12.44
N ARG A 47 -5.15 -11.98 11.85
CA ARG A 47 -4.70 -12.29 10.49
C ARG A 47 -3.19 -12.25 10.42
N LYS A 48 -2.57 -13.42 10.60
CA LYS A 48 -1.13 -13.58 10.44
C LYS A 48 -0.80 -13.75 8.97
N ILE A 49 0.20 -13.04 8.51
CA ILE A 49 0.66 -13.12 7.13
C ILE A 49 1.84 -14.07 7.07
N ARG A 50 1.69 -15.20 6.37
CA ARG A 50 2.76 -16.19 6.23
C ARG A 50 3.71 -15.85 5.11
N ASP A 51 3.18 -15.26 4.04
CA ASP A 51 3.95 -14.93 2.85
C ASP A 51 3.70 -13.46 2.50
N TRP A 52 4.53 -12.60 3.04
CA TRP A 52 4.44 -11.16 2.78
C TRP A 52 4.66 -10.81 1.32
N LYS A 53 5.53 -11.54 0.64
CA LYS A 53 5.80 -11.30 -0.77
C LYS A 53 4.54 -11.51 -1.61
N HIS A 54 3.80 -12.58 -1.32
CA HIS A 54 2.53 -12.87 -1.99
C HIS A 54 1.47 -11.82 -1.64
N GLU A 55 1.37 -11.46 -0.36
CA GLU A 55 0.42 -10.45 0.11
C GLU A 55 0.66 -9.11 -0.58
N LEU A 56 1.92 -8.66 -0.62
CA LEU A 56 2.27 -7.40 -1.28
C LEU A 56 2.02 -7.47 -2.79
N ALA A 57 2.26 -8.60 -3.42
CA ALA A 57 2.00 -8.77 -4.85
C ALA A 57 0.51 -8.58 -5.17
N ILE A 58 -0.38 -9.11 -4.32
CA ILE A 58 -1.82 -8.94 -4.47
C ILE A 58 -2.20 -7.46 -4.33
N ILE A 59 -1.67 -6.80 -3.29
CA ILE A 59 -1.96 -5.38 -3.04
C ILE A 59 -1.45 -4.53 -4.21
N GLU A 60 -0.24 -4.77 -4.68
CA GLU A 60 0.34 -4.02 -5.80
C GLU A 60 -0.49 -4.22 -7.08
N SER A 61 -0.94 -5.45 -7.35
CA SER A 61 -1.80 -5.72 -8.51
C SER A 61 -3.10 -4.92 -8.43
N THR A 62 -3.68 -4.84 -7.24
CA THR A 62 -4.91 -4.08 -7.01
C THR A 62 -4.67 -2.58 -7.19
N ILE A 63 -3.56 -2.07 -6.66
CA ILE A 63 -3.17 -0.66 -6.80
C ILE A 63 -3.01 -0.30 -8.28
N MET A 64 -2.40 -1.17 -9.08
CA MET A 64 -2.20 -0.92 -10.50
C MET A 64 -3.51 -0.86 -11.30
N THR A 65 -4.63 -1.35 -10.74
CA THR A 65 -5.93 -1.21 -11.40
C THR A 65 -6.56 0.17 -11.17
N ILE A 66 -6.01 0.96 -10.25
CA ILE A 66 -6.53 2.30 -9.96
C ILE A 66 -6.20 3.22 -11.15
N SER A 67 -7.23 3.83 -11.72
CA SER A 67 -7.04 4.76 -12.84
C SER A 67 -6.17 5.94 -12.39
N GLY A 68 -5.10 6.21 -13.13
CA GLY A 68 -4.14 7.27 -12.82
C GLY A 68 -2.85 6.78 -12.18
N ILE A 69 -2.81 5.54 -11.68
CA ILE A 69 -1.58 4.91 -11.17
C ILE A 69 -0.87 4.22 -12.33
N ARG A 70 0.38 4.59 -12.55
CA ARG A 70 1.19 4.04 -13.64
C ARG A 70 2.42 3.27 -13.16
N GLY A 71 2.70 3.30 -11.86
CA GLY A 71 3.84 2.59 -11.29
C GLY A 71 3.83 2.60 -9.78
N ILE A 72 4.63 1.71 -9.20
CA ILE A 72 4.75 1.55 -7.75
C ILE A 72 6.24 1.45 -7.41
N ASP A 73 6.69 2.25 -6.44
CA ASP A 73 8.00 2.13 -5.81
C ASP A 73 7.75 1.64 -4.38
N ASN A 74 7.95 0.34 -4.16
CA ASN A 74 7.63 -0.30 -2.89
C ASN A 74 8.90 -0.49 -2.06
N ARG A 75 8.99 0.23 -0.93
CA ARG A 75 10.07 0.14 0.04
C ARG A 75 9.54 -0.21 1.43
N ILE A 76 8.40 -0.89 1.48
CA ILE A 76 7.76 -1.26 2.73
C ILE A 76 8.57 -2.35 3.44
N LYS A 77 8.69 -2.23 4.76
CA LYS A 77 9.20 -3.28 5.63
C LYS A 77 8.01 -3.99 6.26
N CYS A 78 8.00 -5.30 6.21
CA CYS A 78 6.90 -6.13 6.70
C CYS A 78 7.31 -6.85 7.97
N PHE A 79 6.40 -6.85 8.95
CA PHE A 79 6.64 -7.49 10.25
C PHE A 79 5.43 -8.30 10.67
N ASP A 80 5.68 -9.45 11.28
CA ASP A 80 4.65 -10.17 11.99
C ASP A 80 4.45 -9.54 13.37
N LEU A 81 3.24 -9.67 13.87
CA LEU A 81 2.90 -9.18 15.20
C LEU A 81 3.43 -10.13 16.28
#